data_a770dc1eef70258cfddf336888c2b42c
#
_entry.id   a770dc1eef70258cfddf336888c2b42c
#
_cell.length_a   1.000
_cell.length_b   1.000
_cell.length_c   1.000
_cell.angle_alpha   90.00
_cell.angle_beta   90.00
_cell.angle_gamma   90.00
#
_symmetry.space_group_name_H-M   'P 1'
#
loop_
_entity.id
_entity.type
_entity.pdbx_description
1 polymer ?
#
loop_
_entity_poly.entity_id
_entity_poly.type
_entity_poly.pdbx_seq_one_letter_code
_entity_poly.pdbx_strand_id
1 'polypeptide(L)'
;MGNTIYKNIKEYKNGNKEIFREIINVFNPLINKLSKSVNGEDTRQDLLVHLLEIINKLPEENKFEDDRIIFAYISKALKYEY
;
A
#
# COMPACT_ATOMS: atom_id res chain seq x y z
N MET A 1 9.66 13.91 8.84
CA MET A 1 8.40 13.29 9.11
C MET A 1 7.58 12.85 7.94
N GLY A 2 7.71 13.37 6.82
CA GLY A 2 6.77 13.13 5.76
C GLY A 2 7.13 12.08 4.73
N ASN A 3 8.08 11.20 4.99
CA ASN A 3 8.50 10.26 3.96
C ASN A 3 8.74 8.84 4.45
N THR A 4 8.09 8.45 5.56
CA THR A 4 8.27 7.12 6.10
C THR A 4 7.74 6.04 5.15
N ILE A 5 6.57 6.25 4.58
CA ILE A 5 5.98 5.29 3.65
C ILE A 5 6.84 5.16 2.41
N TYR A 6 7.25 6.28 1.85
CA TYR A 6 8.09 6.28 0.66
C TYR A 6 9.40 5.55 0.92
N LYS A 7 10.01 5.82 2.06
CA LYS A 7 11.27 5.18 2.43
C LYS A 7 11.12 3.67 2.56
N ASN A 8 10.04 3.22 3.20
CA ASN A 8 9.79 1.80 3.35
C ASN A 8 9.58 1.12 2.00
N ILE A 9 8.84 1.75 1.12
CA ILE A 9 8.62 1.21 -0.21
C ILE A 9 9.92 1.11 -0.99
N LYS A 10 10.76 2.12 -0.86
CA LYS A 10 12.05 2.13 -1.54
C LYS A 10 12.94 1.00 -1.04
N GLU A 11 12.96 0.77 0.27
CA GLU A 11 13.72 -0.33 0.84
C GLU A 11 13.19 -1.68 0.37
N TYR A 12 11.88 -1.81 0.30
CA TYR A 12 11.27 -3.05 -0.18
C TYR A 12 11.71 -3.34 -1.62
N LYS A 13 11.68 -2.32 -2.47
CA LYS A 13 12.08 -2.47 -3.88
C LYS A 13 13.56 -2.79 -4.02
N ASN A 14 14.37 -2.39 -3.04
CA ASN A 14 15.81 -2.67 -3.05
C ASN A 14 16.15 -4.04 -2.50
N GLY A 15 15.16 -4.84 -2.13
CA GLY A 15 15.39 -6.21 -1.72
C GLY A 15 15.06 -6.51 -0.27
N ASN A 16 14.74 -5.49 0.53
CA ASN A 16 14.39 -5.72 1.93
C ASN A 16 12.92 -6.13 2.03
N LYS A 17 12.67 -7.43 1.84
CA LYS A 17 11.30 -7.93 1.82
C LYS A 17 10.60 -7.85 3.17
N GLU A 18 11.36 -7.84 4.25
CA GLU A 18 10.78 -7.79 5.58
C GLU A 18 10.09 -6.46 5.87
N ILE A 19 10.50 -5.40 5.19
CA ILE A 19 9.91 -4.08 5.41
C ILE A 19 8.45 -4.02 4.94
N PHE A 20 8.01 -4.99 4.14
CA PHE A 20 6.63 -5.05 3.69
C PHE A 20 5.66 -5.11 4.85
N ARG A 21 6.07 -5.72 5.95
CA ARG A 21 5.25 -5.78 7.16
C ARG A 21 4.93 -4.37 7.67
N GLU A 22 5.91 -3.47 7.63
CA GLU A 22 5.70 -2.09 8.05
C GLU A 22 4.75 -1.37 7.11
N ILE A 23 4.85 -1.66 5.83
CA ILE A 23 3.95 -1.06 4.86
C ILE A 23 2.53 -1.55 5.09
N ILE A 24 2.35 -2.84 5.37
CA ILE A 24 1.04 -3.40 5.69
C ILE A 24 0.45 -2.71 6.90
N ASN A 25 1.26 -2.47 7.93
CA ASN A 25 0.76 -1.83 9.15
C ASN A 25 0.18 -0.45 8.89
N VAL A 26 0.76 0.29 7.95
CA VAL A 26 0.26 1.61 7.60
C VAL A 26 -1.13 1.53 6.98
N PHE A 27 -1.35 0.53 6.15
CA PHE A 27 -2.62 0.40 5.42
C PHE A 27 -3.60 -0.56 6.07
N ASN A 28 -3.24 -1.15 7.21
CA ASN A 28 -4.06 -2.15 7.87
C ASN A 28 -5.49 -1.68 8.17
N PRO A 29 -5.70 -0.48 8.72
CA PRO A 29 -7.07 -0.02 8.97
C PRO A 29 -7.91 0.04 7.70
N LEU A 30 -7.32 0.50 6.61
CA LEU A 30 -8.02 0.57 5.34
C LEU A 30 -8.31 -0.82 4.81
N ILE A 31 -7.33 -1.71 4.88
CA ILE A 31 -7.50 -3.08 4.40
C ILE A 31 -8.62 -3.78 5.17
N ASN A 32 -8.65 -3.60 6.49
CA ASN A 32 -9.71 -4.19 7.31
C ASN A 32 -11.07 -3.64 6.94
N LYS A 33 -11.14 -2.34 6.70
CA LYS A 33 -12.40 -1.71 6.30
C LYS A 33 -12.88 -2.25 4.96
N LEU A 34 -11.99 -2.34 3.99
CA LEU A 34 -12.35 -2.82 2.66
C LEU A 34 -12.74 -4.30 2.67
N SER A 35 -12.06 -5.11 3.48
CA SER A 35 -12.37 -6.53 3.52
C SER A 35 -13.73 -6.82 4.16
N LYS A 36 -14.23 -5.88 4.96
CA LYS A 36 -15.54 -6.05 5.61
C LYS A 36 -16.68 -5.42 4.82
N SER A 37 -16.35 -4.61 3.84
CA SER A 37 -17.38 -3.97 3.04
C SER A 37 -17.76 -4.88 1.89
N VAL A 38 -18.90 -4.60 1.31
CA VAL A 38 -19.34 -5.21 0.07
C VAL A 38 -19.30 -6.74 0.10
N ASN A 39 -20.36 -7.37 0.23
CA ASN A 39 -20.61 -8.79 -0.07
C ASN A 39 -19.55 -9.80 0.39
N GLY A 40 -18.46 -9.36 0.99
CA GLY A 40 -17.45 -10.27 1.50
C GLY A 40 -16.71 -11.08 0.47
N GLU A 41 -16.68 -10.61 -0.77
CA GLU A 41 -15.99 -11.35 -1.81
C GLU A 41 -14.48 -11.22 -1.76
N ASP A 42 -13.99 -10.05 -1.32
CA ASP A 42 -12.56 -9.82 -1.23
C ASP A 42 -12.08 -10.06 0.18
N THR A 43 -11.15 -10.99 0.31
CA THR A 43 -10.58 -11.27 1.62
C THR A 43 -9.43 -10.31 1.89
N ARG A 44 -9.02 -10.30 3.18
CA ARG A 44 -7.85 -9.51 3.57
C ARG A 44 -6.63 -9.93 2.76
N GLN A 45 -6.50 -11.22 2.49
CA GLN A 45 -5.37 -11.73 1.72
C GLN A 45 -5.37 -11.20 0.29
N ASP A 46 -6.53 -11.13 -0.34
CA ASP A 46 -6.64 -10.59 -1.69
C ASP A 46 -6.17 -9.14 -1.73
N LEU A 47 -6.55 -8.37 -0.71
CA LEU A 47 -6.15 -6.98 -0.63
C LEU A 47 -4.66 -6.83 -0.38
N LEU A 48 -4.06 -7.73 0.38
CA LEU A 48 -2.62 -7.69 0.60
C LEU A 48 -1.86 -7.98 -0.70
N VAL A 49 -2.33 -8.94 -1.48
CA VAL A 49 -1.72 -9.24 -2.78
C VAL A 49 -1.86 -8.02 -3.69
N HIS A 50 -3.02 -7.39 -3.68
CA HIS A 50 -3.24 -6.22 -4.51
C HIS A 50 -2.33 -5.06 -4.08
N LEU A 51 -2.16 -4.88 -2.78
CA LEU A 51 -1.25 -3.88 -2.25
C LEU A 51 0.17 -4.11 -2.75
N LEU A 52 0.60 -5.36 -2.73
CA LEU A 52 1.92 -5.73 -3.21
C LEU A 52 2.09 -5.37 -4.69
N GLU A 53 1.07 -5.65 -5.48
CA GLU A 53 1.11 -5.31 -6.90
C GLU A 53 1.20 -3.81 -7.13
N ILE A 54 0.43 -3.05 -6.36
CA ILE A 54 0.46 -1.59 -6.46
C ILE A 54 1.86 -1.06 -6.16
N ILE A 55 2.48 -1.58 -5.11
CA ILE A 55 3.80 -1.14 -4.71
C ILE A 55 4.83 -1.47 -5.79
N ASN A 56 4.74 -2.66 -6.37
CA ASN A 56 5.67 -3.07 -7.41
C ASN A 56 5.54 -2.25 -8.69
N LYS A 57 4.36 -1.73 -8.94
CA LYS A 57 4.10 -0.92 -10.14
C LYS A 57 4.21 0.57 -9.89
N LEU A 58 4.47 0.96 -8.65
CA LEU A 58 4.52 2.37 -8.29
C LEU A 58 5.67 3.06 -9.03
N PRO A 59 5.38 4.16 -9.75
CA PRO A 59 6.45 4.86 -10.44
C PRO A 59 7.37 5.57 -9.46
N GLU A 60 8.63 5.70 -9.82
CA GLU A 60 9.59 6.40 -9.00
C GLU A 60 9.60 7.87 -9.40
N GLU A 61 8.70 8.63 -8.78
CA GLU A 61 8.57 10.05 -9.04
C GLU A 61 8.77 10.83 -7.76
N ASN A 62 9.34 12.03 -7.87
CA ASN A 62 9.63 12.85 -6.71
C ASN A 62 8.39 13.20 -5.90
N LYS A 63 7.24 13.28 -6.55
CA LYS A 63 6.01 13.62 -5.84
C LYS A 63 5.63 12.58 -4.78
N PHE A 64 6.13 11.36 -4.91
CA PHE A 64 5.83 10.30 -3.95
C PHE A 64 6.73 10.34 -2.73
N GLU A 65 7.64 11.29 -2.63
CA GLU A 65 8.42 11.46 -1.41
C GLU A 65 7.57 11.98 -0.26
N ASP A 66 6.43 12.59 -0.57
CA ASP A 66 5.50 13.05 0.45
C ASP A 66 4.55 11.91 0.81
N ASP A 67 4.59 11.49 2.08
CA ASP A 67 3.77 10.38 2.54
C ASP A 67 2.27 10.59 2.30
N ARG A 68 1.81 11.83 2.35
CA ARG A 68 0.39 12.11 2.14
C ARG A 68 -0.03 11.79 0.70
N ILE A 69 0.86 12.10 -0.23
CA ILE A 69 0.57 11.87 -1.63
C ILE A 69 0.61 10.38 -1.94
N ILE A 70 1.65 9.69 -1.45
CA ILE A 70 1.79 8.27 -1.72
C ILE A 70 0.70 7.47 -1.02
N PHE A 71 0.33 7.87 0.20
CA PHE A 71 -0.77 7.21 0.91
C PHE A 71 -2.08 7.36 0.14
N ALA A 72 -2.36 8.57 -0.34
CA ALA A 72 -3.59 8.81 -1.11
C ALA A 72 -3.60 8.00 -2.40
N TYR A 73 -2.47 7.93 -3.08
CA TYR A 73 -2.36 7.16 -4.32
C TYR A 73 -2.65 5.68 -4.09
N ILE A 74 -2.00 5.09 -3.09
CA ILE A 74 -2.16 3.67 -2.82
C ILE A 74 -3.56 3.37 -2.30
N SER A 75 -4.08 4.22 -1.44
CA SER A 75 -5.44 4.03 -0.91
C SER A 75 -6.47 4.04 -2.03
N LYS A 76 -6.32 4.97 -2.96
CA LYS A 76 -7.23 5.07 -4.08
C LYS A 76 -7.14 3.83 -4.97
N ALA A 77 -5.92 3.38 -5.24
CA ALA A 77 -5.73 2.18 -6.05
C ALA A 77 -6.35 0.96 -5.40
N LEU A 78 -6.20 0.83 -4.08
CA LEU A 78 -6.81 -0.29 -3.36
C LEU A 78 -8.33 -0.26 -3.46
N LYS A 79 -8.92 0.93 -3.44
CA LYS A 79 -10.38 1.04 -3.47
C LYS A 79 -10.97 0.79 -4.84
N TYR A 80 -10.27 1.20 -5.89
CA TYR A 80 -10.88 1.28 -7.21
C TYR A 80 -10.35 0.33 -8.26
N GLU A 81 -9.30 -0.40 -7.98
CA GLU A 81 -8.69 -1.21 -9.00
C GLU A 81 -8.72 -2.71 -8.77
N TYR A 82 -9.49 -3.13 -7.78
CA TYR A 82 -9.61 -4.58 -7.59
C TYR A 82 -11.01 -5.07 -7.84
#